data_f88612b23da3a06bf48014c6d444acff
#
_entry.id   f88612b23da3a06bf48014c6d444acff
#
_cell.length_a   1.000
_cell.length_b   1.000
_cell.length_c   1.000
_cell.angle_alpha   90.00
_cell.angle_beta   90.00
_cell.angle_gamma   90.00
#
_symmetry.space_group_name_H-M   'P 1'
#
loop_
_entity.id
_entity.type
_entity.pdbx_description
1 polymer ?
#
loop_
_entity_poly.entity_id
_entity_poly.type
_entity_poly.pdbx_seq_one_letter_code
_entity_poly.pdbx_strand_id
1 'polypeptide(L)'
;MSHTCYISIGSNLTDRYINSKISISKLESFIKILNISSFYETEPWGYQDENYYINCVLKGETSINPVELLFHLKKIEKEMGRIPNLSNRYHSRIIDLDILFFGLILENS
;
A
#
# COMPACT_ATOMS: atom_id res chain seq x y z
N MET A 1 10.09 -14.62 -14.07
CA MET A 1 11.06 -13.53 -13.82
C MET A 1 10.58 -12.69 -12.67
N SER A 2 11.47 -12.37 -11.74
CA SER A 2 11.10 -11.61 -10.54
C SER A 2 11.44 -10.13 -10.69
N HIS A 3 10.65 -9.30 -10.01
CA HIS A 3 10.84 -7.86 -9.98
C HIS A 3 10.87 -7.40 -8.52
N THR A 4 11.69 -6.40 -8.25
CA THR A 4 11.67 -5.72 -6.97
C THR A 4 10.56 -4.68 -6.97
N CYS A 5 9.76 -4.64 -5.91
CA CYS A 5 8.75 -3.59 -5.77
C CYS A 5 8.83 -2.96 -4.39
N TYR A 6 8.50 -1.67 -4.33
CA TYR A 6 8.37 -0.92 -3.09
C TYR A 6 6.94 -0.41 -3.05
N ILE A 7 6.23 -0.75 -1.98
CA ILE A 7 4.82 -0.40 -1.81
C ILE A 7 4.69 0.51 -0.60
N SER A 8 4.06 1.65 -0.78
CA SER A 8 3.67 2.53 0.30
C SER A 8 2.35 2.06 0.86
N ILE A 9 2.25 1.95 2.18
CA ILE A 9 1.05 1.50 2.88
C ILE A 9 0.67 2.59 3.87
N GLY A 10 -0.55 3.11 3.77
CA GLY A 10 -1.03 4.16 4.66
C GLY A 10 -2.46 3.93 5.10
N SER A 11 -2.77 4.37 6.32
CA SER A 11 -4.12 4.29 6.88
C SER A 11 -4.34 5.47 7.83
N ASN A 12 -5.50 6.12 7.76
CA ASN A 12 -5.84 7.19 8.70
C ASN A 12 -7.26 7.07 9.26
N LEU A 13 -7.87 5.90 9.16
CA LEU A 13 -9.19 5.63 9.74
C LEU A 13 -9.14 4.40 10.62
N THR A 14 -9.95 4.41 11.68
CA THR A 14 -10.10 3.32 12.63
C THR A 14 -8.75 2.90 13.22
N ASP A 15 -8.47 1.62 13.36
CA ASP A 15 -7.16 1.18 13.86
C ASP A 15 -6.16 1.12 12.71
N ARG A 16 -5.36 2.17 12.60
CA ARG A 16 -4.42 2.36 11.49
C ARG A 16 -3.35 1.27 11.43
N TYR A 17 -2.87 0.82 12.59
CA TYR A 17 -1.85 -0.23 12.65
C TYR A 17 -2.42 -1.58 12.23
N ILE A 18 -3.60 -1.92 12.72
CA ILE A 18 -4.27 -3.17 12.36
C ILE A 18 -4.58 -3.19 10.87
N ASN A 19 -5.10 -2.08 10.34
CA ASN A 19 -5.39 -1.98 8.90
C ASN A 19 -4.14 -2.21 8.06
N SER A 20 -3.02 -1.63 8.46
CA SER A 20 -1.75 -1.81 7.75
C SER A 20 -1.31 -3.27 7.80
N LYS A 21 -1.41 -3.92 8.95
CA LYS A 21 -1.04 -5.33 9.09
C LYS A 21 -1.93 -6.25 8.28
N ILE A 22 -3.23 -5.97 8.21
CA ILE A 22 -4.17 -6.74 7.39
C ILE A 22 -3.78 -6.62 5.91
N SER A 23 -3.47 -5.41 5.45
CA SER A 23 -3.07 -5.22 4.05
C SER A 23 -1.78 -5.96 3.72
N ILE A 24 -0.81 -5.95 4.62
CA ILE A 24 0.44 -6.70 4.45
C ILE A 24 0.16 -8.20 4.32
N SER A 25 -0.71 -8.73 5.16
CA SER A 25 -1.10 -10.13 5.09
C SER A 25 -1.72 -10.48 3.73
N LYS A 26 -2.54 -9.59 3.18
CA LYS A 26 -3.13 -9.79 1.85
C LYS A 26 -2.08 -9.70 0.75
N LEU A 27 -1.09 -8.84 0.89
CA LEU A 27 -0.01 -8.69 -0.09
C LEU A 27 0.88 -9.93 -0.18
N GLU A 28 0.99 -10.69 0.88
CA GLU A 28 1.82 -11.91 0.91
C GLU A 28 1.40 -12.96 -0.11
N SER A 29 0.16 -12.92 -0.61
CA SER A 29 -0.31 -13.91 -1.59
C SER A 29 0.35 -13.75 -2.96
N PHE A 30 0.92 -12.60 -3.28
CA PHE A 30 1.53 -12.35 -4.59
C PHE A 30 2.84 -11.57 -4.53
N ILE A 31 3.30 -11.23 -3.33
CA ILE A 31 4.59 -10.56 -3.13
C ILE A 31 5.36 -11.33 -2.06
N LYS A 32 6.61 -11.67 -2.36
CA LYS A 32 7.52 -12.17 -1.33
C LYS A 32 8.07 -10.96 -0.60
N ILE A 33 7.64 -10.79 0.65
CA ILE A 33 8.02 -9.64 1.45
C ILE A 33 9.44 -9.82 1.97
N LEU A 34 10.31 -8.87 1.67
CA LEU A 34 11.71 -8.90 2.07
C LEU A 34 11.98 -8.01 3.27
N ASN A 35 11.28 -6.89 3.35
CA ASN A 35 11.49 -5.93 4.44
C ASN A 35 10.29 -5.00 4.57
N ILE A 36 10.05 -4.53 5.79
CA ILE A 36 9.02 -3.54 6.09
C ILE A 36 9.67 -2.46 6.95
N SER A 37 9.46 -1.20 6.56
CA SER A 37 10.00 -0.08 7.32
C SER A 37 9.29 0.08 8.66
N SER A 38 9.87 0.89 9.54
CA SER A 38 9.15 1.37 10.72
C SER A 38 7.92 2.17 10.29
N PHE A 39 6.93 2.22 11.16
CA PHE A 39 5.76 3.07 10.94
C PHE A 39 6.10 4.52 11.24
N TYR A 40 5.52 5.43 10.46
CA TYR A 40 5.69 6.87 10.67
C TYR A 40 4.39 7.58 10.36
N GLU A 41 4.19 8.75 10.96
CA GLU A 41 2.98 9.55 10.78
C GLU A 41 3.17 10.64 9.74
N THR A 42 2.12 10.90 8.95
CA THR A 42 2.09 12.05 8.04
C THR A 42 0.75 12.75 8.14
N GLU A 43 0.75 14.06 7.86
CA GLU A 43 -0.48 14.83 7.81
C GLU A 43 -1.32 14.45 6.59
N PRO A 44 -2.67 14.51 6.70
CA PRO A 44 -3.53 14.36 5.53
C PRO A 44 -3.22 15.45 4.51
N TRP A 45 -3.04 15.04 3.26
CA TRP A 45 -2.68 15.96 2.18
C TRP A 45 -3.92 16.39 1.41
N GLY A 46 -4.08 17.71 1.24
CA GLY A 46 -5.17 18.26 0.40
C GLY A 46 -6.52 18.37 1.07
N TYR A 47 -6.64 18.06 2.36
CA TYR A 47 -7.88 18.23 3.12
C TYR A 47 -7.56 18.38 4.61
N GLN A 48 -8.54 18.90 5.34
CA GLN A 48 -8.39 19.04 6.79
C GLN A 48 -8.97 17.81 7.48
N ASP A 49 -8.14 17.13 8.25
CA ASP A 49 -8.52 15.95 9.00
C ASP A 49 -7.64 15.90 10.24
N GLU A 50 -8.23 15.57 11.39
CA GLU A 50 -7.48 15.38 12.61
C GLU A 50 -6.73 14.06 12.64
N ASN A 51 -7.09 13.14 11.76
CA ASN A 51 -6.49 11.81 11.70
C ASN A 51 -5.30 11.79 10.77
N TYR A 52 -4.12 11.76 11.35
CA TYR A 52 -2.90 11.59 10.58
C TYR A 52 -2.80 10.18 10.03
N TYR A 53 -2.14 10.04 8.91
CA TYR A 53 -1.80 8.73 8.37
C TYR A 53 -0.72 8.07 9.19
N ILE A 54 -0.85 6.76 9.37
CA ILE A 54 0.25 5.90 9.77
C ILE A 54 0.70 5.20 8.50
N ASN A 55 1.99 5.28 8.22
CA ASN A 55 2.57 4.79 6.98
C ASN A 55 3.72 3.84 7.24
N CYS A 56 3.94 2.94 6.30
CA CYS A 56 5.18 2.19 6.20
C CYS A 56 5.48 1.89 4.73
N VAL A 57 6.69 1.43 4.46
CA VAL A 57 7.10 1.04 3.11
C VAL A 57 7.51 -0.43 3.15
N LEU A 58 6.97 -1.19 2.22
CA LEU A 58 7.26 -2.60 2.06
C LEU A 58 8.16 -2.78 0.86
N LYS A 59 9.25 -3.55 1.04
CA LYS A 59 10.09 -4.00 -0.06
C LYS A 59 9.80 -5.47 -0.31
N GLY A 60 9.58 -5.84 -1.56
CA GLY A 60 9.29 -7.22 -1.91
C GLY A 60 9.73 -7.61 -3.31
N GLU A 61 9.53 -8.86 -3.60
CA GLU A 61 9.74 -9.43 -4.93
C GLU A 61 8.44 -10.03 -5.43
N THR A 62 8.15 -9.84 -6.70
CA THR A 62 6.96 -10.39 -7.32
C THR A 62 7.23 -10.81 -8.76
N SER A 63 6.51 -11.82 -9.23
CA SER A 63 6.58 -12.27 -10.61
C SER A 63 5.52 -11.64 -11.51
N ILE A 64 4.56 -10.92 -10.92
CA ILE A 64 3.52 -10.26 -11.72
C ILE A 64 4.02 -8.92 -12.24
N ASN A 65 3.40 -8.42 -13.32
CA ASN A 65 3.80 -7.16 -13.92
C ASN A 65 3.18 -5.97 -13.17
N PRO A 66 3.64 -4.72 -13.43
CA PRO A 66 3.15 -3.56 -12.68
C PRO A 66 1.65 -3.30 -12.81
N VAL A 67 1.08 -3.60 -13.97
CA VAL A 67 -0.36 -3.39 -14.20
C VAL A 67 -1.17 -4.36 -13.36
N GLU A 68 -0.77 -5.62 -13.32
CA GLU A 68 -1.41 -6.63 -12.47
C GLU A 68 -1.23 -6.30 -11.00
N LEU A 69 -0.03 -5.84 -10.62
CA LEU A 69 0.21 -5.44 -9.23
C LEU A 69 -0.73 -4.32 -8.82
N LEU A 70 -0.84 -3.29 -9.65
CA LEU A 70 -1.75 -2.18 -9.37
C LEU A 70 -3.20 -2.67 -9.23
N PHE A 71 -3.62 -3.58 -10.10
CA PHE A 71 -4.96 -4.16 -10.01
C PHE A 71 -5.18 -4.85 -8.66
N HIS A 72 -4.20 -5.63 -8.19
CA HIS A 72 -4.31 -6.30 -6.89
C HIS A 72 -4.33 -5.30 -5.73
N LEU A 73 -3.54 -4.24 -5.81
CA LEU A 73 -3.56 -3.20 -4.77
C LEU A 73 -4.94 -2.54 -4.67
N LYS A 74 -5.53 -2.19 -5.81
CA LYS A 74 -6.87 -1.58 -5.83
C LYS A 74 -7.94 -2.55 -5.33
N LYS A 75 -7.79 -3.83 -5.62
CA LYS A 75 -8.70 -4.85 -5.13
C LYS A 75 -8.63 -4.97 -3.60
N ILE A 76 -7.42 -4.94 -3.05
CA ILE A 76 -7.23 -4.96 -1.59
C ILE A 76 -7.88 -3.74 -0.95
N GLU A 77 -7.67 -2.55 -1.50
CA GLU A 77 -8.30 -1.33 -1.00
C GLU A 77 -9.82 -1.47 -0.96
N LYS A 78 -10.39 -2.01 -2.03
CA LYS A 78 -11.83 -2.22 -2.13
C LYS A 78 -12.32 -3.25 -1.10
N GLU A 79 -11.62 -4.36 -0.96
CA GLU A 79 -11.97 -5.41 0.01
C GLU A 79 -11.92 -4.91 1.44
N MET A 80 -11.02 -3.98 1.72
CA MET A 80 -10.86 -3.41 3.05
C MET A 80 -11.80 -2.23 3.33
N GLY A 81 -12.71 -1.92 2.41
CA GLY A 81 -13.76 -0.95 2.65
C GLY A 81 -13.57 0.41 2.01
N ARG A 82 -12.59 0.57 1.11
CA ARG A 82 -12.45 1.81 0.37
C ARG A 82 -13.54 1.88 -0.70
N ILE A 83 -14.52 2.74 -0.47
CA ILE A 83 -15.62 2.93 -1.42
C ILE A 83 -15.25 4.11 -2.32
N PRO A 84 -15.24 3.95 -3.66
CA PRO A 84 -15.01 5.06 -4.57
C PRO A 84 -16.02 6.16 -4.31
N ASN A 85 -15.55 7.37 -4.09
CA ASN A 85 -16.41 8.51 -3.88
C ASN A 85 -16.14 9.52 -4.99
N LEU A 86 -17.10 9.68 -5.88
CA LEU A 86 -16.96 10.54 -7.04
C LEU A 86 -17.00 12.02 -6.71
N SER A 87 -17.58 12.39 -5.58
CA SER A 87 -17.75 13.80 -5.21
C SER A 87 -16.61 14.35 -4.37
N ASN A 88 -15.76 13.51 -3.82
CA ASN A 88 -14.73 13.96 -2.90
C ASN A 88 -13.51 13.04 -2.95
N ARG A 89 -12.43 13.51 -3.56
CA ARG A 89 -11.20 12.73 -3.68
C ARG A 89 -10.28 12.78 -2.47
N TYR A 90 -10.54 13.69 -1.54
CA TYR A 90 -9.70 13.86 -0.35
C TYR A 90 -10.45 13.37 0.86
N HIS A 91 -10.53 12.06 0.99
CA HIS A 91 -11.18 11.40 2.10
C HIS A 91 -10.18 10.66 2.97
N SER A 92 -10.51 10.54 4.24
CA SER A 92 -9.84 9.58 5.11
C SER A 92 -9.98 8.17 4.54
N ARG A 93 -8.93 7.37 4.68
CA ARG A 93 -8.82 6.04 4.07
C ARG A 93 -8.55 4.99 5.10
N ILE A 94 -9.28 3.86 5.00
CA ILE A 94 -8.95 2.67 5.78
C ILE A 94 -7.57 2.18 5.38
N ILE A 95 -7.31 2.11 4.07
CA ILE A 95 -6.01 1.73 3.55
C ILE A 95 -5.75 2.44 2.23
N ASP A 96 -4.51 2.81 2.02
CA ASP A 96 -4.02 3.44 0.80
C ASP A 96 -2.73 2.72 0.40
N LEU A 97 -2.70 2.14 -0.80
CA LEU A 97 -1.59 1.34 -1.28
C LEU A 97 -1.08 1.91 -2.60
N ASP A 98 0.20 2.25 -2.65
CA ASP A 98 0.82 2.83 -3.85
C ASP A 98 2.12 2.14 -4.18
N ILE A 99 2.36 1.97 -5.49
CA ILE A 99 3.65 1.48 -5.98
C ILE A 99 4.61 2.65 -6.02
N LEU A 100 5.67 2.58 -5.23
CA LEU A 100 6.72 3.60 -5.23
C LEU A 100 7.80 3.29 -6.24
N PHE A 101 8.08 2.01 -6.45
CA PHE A 101 9.11 1.55 -7.37
C PHE A 101 8.77 0.15 -7.85
N PHE A 102 9.08 -0.11 -9.12
CA PHE A 102 8.96 -1.43 -9.70
C PHE A 102 10.08 -1.61 -10.71
N GLY A 103 10.93 -2.61 -10.50
CA GLY A 103 12.09 -2.79 -11.34
C GLY A 103 12.48 -4.26 -11.48
N LEU A 104 13.14 -4.54 -12.61
CA LEU A 104 13.64 -5.87 -12.91
C LEU A 104 14.81 -6.21 -12.00
N ILE A 105 14.79 -7.42 -11.44
CA ILE A 105 15.93 -7.95 -10.69
C ILE A 105 16.89 -8.54 -11.71
N LEU A 106 18.13 -8.01 -11.71
CA LEU A 106 19.19 -8.52 -12.56
C LEU A 106 20.03 -9.51 -11.76
N GLU A 107 20.25 -10.69 -12.32
CA GLU A 107 21.16 -11.64 -11.74
C GLU A 107 22.60 -11.17 -11.98
N ASN A 108 23.47 -11.45 -11.05
CA ASN A 108 24.90 -11.09 -11.12
C ASN A 108 25.15 -9.60 -11.12
N SER A 109 24.23 -8.83 -10.66
CA SER A 109 24.42 -7.38 -10.56
C SER A 109 25.03 -7.00 -9.22
#